data_da41a48039b7a1b6002248750626334f
#
_entry.id   da41a48039b7a1b6002248750626334f
#
_cell.length_a   1.000
_cell.length_b   1.000
_cell.length_c   1.000
_cell.angle_alpha   90.00
_cell.angle_beta   90.00
_cell.angle_gamma   90.00
#
_symmetry.space_group_name_H-M   'P 1'
#
loop_
_entity.id
_entity.type
_entity.pdbx_description
1 polymer ?
#
loop_
_entity_poly.entity_id
_entity_poly.type
_entity_poly.pdbx_seq_one_letter_code
_entity_poly.pdbx_strand_id
1 'polypeptide(L)'
;SLRDMQYYAYHGVMPQEQEVGGEYRVSVTLDVSNTQEAVYTDSLEGTVNYAHVQHVVSRIMATPSKLLEHVAGRIARRLFSMDLRIRQAEINVTKCCPPIAGSTGSATCTLRAHSPFAEHLRLVILDFDGTLANTTTGIITTMQATFNAHQMPLPEAEAITRTIGLPLSQSIALLAKSDAIKTAQMVATYRQLFEEVGTKNVTLFPGIKETLATLKESGIMTAIATSRGHQSVESLCQNLGIAPWIDFIVAEDDVHEKKPAPEAIL
;
A
#
# COMPACT_ATOMS: atom_id res chain seq x y z
N SER A 1 -7.95 -23.85 -8.06
CA SER A 1 -7.95 -23.53 -9.49
C SER A 1 -9.33 -23.05 -9.94
N LEU A 2 -9.38 -22.05 -10.79
CA LEU A 2 -10.53 -21.68 -11.63
C LEU A 2 -10.20 -22.09 -13.06
N ARG A 3 -11.10 -22.80 -13.73
CA ARG A 3 -10.82 -23.34 -15.07
C ARG A 3 -11.87 -22.87 -16.06
N ASP A 4 -11.41 -22.61 -17.29
CA ASP A 4 -12.21 -22.31 -18.49
C ASP A 4 -13.24 -21.18 -18.29
N MET A 5 -12.86 -20.13 -17.55
CA MET A 5 -13.67 -18.92 -17.42
C MET A 5 -13.80 -18.26 -18.80
N GLN A 6 -15.02 -18.09 -19.27
CA GLN A 6 -15.31 -17.57 -20.61
C GLN A 6 -15.46 -16.05 -20.59
N TYR A 7 -14.82 -15.40 -21.57
CA TYR A 7 -14.87 -13.96 -21.75
C TYR A 7 -15.02 -13.60 -23.23
N TYR A 8 -15.71 -12.52 -23.49
CA TYR A 8 -15.61 -11.80 -24.76
C TYR A 8 -14.75 -10.58 -24.55
N ALA A 9 -13.66 -10.45 -25.31
CA ALA A 9 -12.66 -9.42 -25.06
C ALA A 9 -12.01 -8.92 -26.36
N TYR A 10 -11.29 -7.80 -26.27
CA TYR A 10 -10.78 -7.05 -27.41
C TYR A 10 -9.24 -7.08 -27.43
N HIS A 11 -8.65 -8.24 -27.19
CA HIS A 11 -7.20 -8.42 -27.22
C HIS A 11 -6.73 -8.83 -28.62
N GLY A 12 -5.62 -8.27 -29.07
CA GLY A 12 -4.98 -8.63 -30.32
C GLY A 12 -4.08 -7.53 -30.89
N VAL A 13 -3.23 -7.89 -31.83
CA VAL A 13 -2.29 -6.96 -32.48
C VAL A 13 -2.95 -6.18 -33.60
N MET A 14 -3.90 -6.83 -34.30
CA MET A 14 -4.59 -6.20 -35.44
C MET A 14 -5.67 -5.23 -34.94
N PRO A 15 -5.82 -4.04 -35.56
CA PRO A 15 -6.88 -3.10 -35.21
C PRO A 15 -8.28 -3.74 -35.21
N GLN A 16 -8.57 -4.60 -36.18
CA GLN A 16 -9.84 -5.31 -36.31
C GLN A 16 -10.14 -6.19 -35.07
N GLU A 17 -9.12 -6.82 -34.47
CA GLU A 17 -9.29 -7.64 -33.24
C GLU A 17 -9.70 -6.78 -32.05
N GLN A 18 -9.21 -5.53 -31.99
CA GLN A 18 -9.53 -4.60 -30.93
C GLN A 18 -10.89 -3.90 -31.13
N GLU A 19 -11.40 -3.89 -32.36
CA GLU A 19 -12.71 -3.31 -32.72
C GLU A 19 -13.84 -4.37 -32.63
N VAL A 20 -13.63 -5.54 -33.20
CA VAL A 20 -14.64 -6.61 -33.24
C VAL A 20 -14.62 -7.46 -31.99
N GLY A 21 -13.42 -7.72 -31.42
CA GLY A 21 -13.24 -8.61 -30.29
C GLY A 21 -13.29 -10.09 -30.64
N GLY A 22 -13.31 -10.95 -29.61
CA GLY A 22 -13.36 -12.40 -29.78
C GLY A 22 -13.59 -13.14 -28.47
N GLU A 23 -13.77 -14.46 -28.58
CA GLU A 23 -13.95 -15.35 -27.43
C GLU A 23 -12.61 -15.80 -26.85
N TYR A 24 -12.54 -15.75 -25.52
CA TYR A 24 -11.38 -16.16 -24.74
C TYR A 24 -11.79 -17.11 -23.63
N ARG A 25 -10.89 -18.04 -23.28
CA ARG A 25 -10.97 -18.82 -22.05
C ARG A 25 -9.75 -18.53 -21.18
N VAL A 26 -9.99 -18.34 -19.90
CA VAL A 26 -8.92 -18.10 -18.93
C VAL A 26 -9.00 -19.14 -17.83
N SER A 27 -7.89 -19.82 -17.56
CA SER A 27 -7.74 -20.70 -16.41
C SER A 27 -6.64 -20.17 -15.48
N VAL A 28 -6.88 -20.22 -14.17
CA VAL A 28 -5.95 -19.77 -13.14
C VAL A 28 -5.78 -20.87 -12.10
N THR A 29 -4.56 -21.30 -11.88
CA THR A 29 -4.16 -22.18 -10.79
C THR A 29 -3.22 -21.43 -9.87
N LEU A 30 -3.53 -21.40 -8.57
CA LEU A 30 -2.73 -20.72 -7.56
C LEU A 30 -2.16 -21.75 -6.58
N ASP A 31 -0.88 -21.58 -6.22
CA ASP A 31 -0.28 -22.18 -5.05
C ASP A 31 -0.33 -21.14 -3.90
N VAL A 32 -0.99 -21.51 -2.81
CA VAL A 32 -1.28 -20.63 -1.69
C VAL A 32 -0.67 -21.21 -0.42
N SER A 33 0.14 -20.40 0.27
CA SER A 33 0.70 -20.80 1.56
C SER A 33 -0.33 -20.66 2.69
N ASN A 34 -0.09 -21.40 3.78
CA ASN A 34 -0.81 -21.22 5.04
C ASN A 34 -2.33 -21.51 4.99
N THR A 35 -2.74 -22.53 4.23
CA THR A 35 -4.15 -22.92 4.09
C THR A 35 -4.63 -23.85 5.22
N GLN A 36 -3.79 -24.17 6.21
CA GLN A 36 -4.14 -25.10 7.29
C GLN A 36 -5.36 -24.64 8.09
N GLU A 37 -5.46 -23.35 8.37
CA GLU A 37 -6.61 -22.80 9.07
C GLU A 37 -7.92 -23.06 8.32
N ALA A 38 -7.97 -22.78 7.02
CA ALA A 38 -9.17 -23.05 6.20
C ALA A 38 -9.55 -24.53 6.20
N VAL A 39 -8.56 -25.44 6.22
CA VAL A 39 -8.79 -26.89 6.24
C VAL A 39 -9.44 -27.35 7.55
N TYR A 40 -9.07 -26.74 8.69
CA TYR A 40 -9.52 -27.18 10.01
C TYR A 40 -10.72 -26.40 10.54
N THR A 41 -10.88 -25.12 10.14
CA THR A 41 -11.90 -24.21 10.72
C THR A 41 -13.06 -23.91 9.79
N ASP A 42 -12.99 -24.33 8.51
CA ASP A 42 -13.95 -23.96 7.44
C ASP A 42 -14.12 -22.44 7.31
N SER A 43 -13.06 -21.68 7.62
CA SER A 43 -13.05 -20.22 7.53
C SER A 43 -12.50 -19.75 6.17
N LEU A 44 -13.23 -18.83 5.55
CA LEU A 44 -12.80 -18.20 4.30
C LEU A 44 -11.55 -17.31 4.49
N GLU A 45 -11.28 -16.85 5.70
CA GLU A 45 -10.11 -16.05 6.04
C GLU A 45 -8.81 -16.82 5.89
N GLY A 46 -8.86 -18.15 6.09
CA GLY A 46 -7.71 -19.05 5.93
C GLY A 46 -7.35 -19.40 4.48
N THR A 47 -8.04 -18.84 3.45
CA THR A 47 -7.78 -19.18 2.05
C THR A 47 -8.01 -17.99 1.11
N VAL A 48 -7.59 -18.16 -0.16
CA VAL A 48 -7.85 -17.17 -1.22
C VAL A 48 -9.27 -17.35 -1.75
N ASN A 49 -10.10 -16.32 -1.62
CA ASN A 49 -11.46 -16.34 -2.14
C ASN A 49 -11.47 -16.38 -3.68
N TYR A 50 -11.94 -17.48 -4.24
CA TYR A 50 -12.01 -17.68 -5.69
C TYR A 50 -12.91 -16.65 -6.41
N ALA A 51 -13.93 -16.10 -5.74
CA ALA A 51 -14.77 -15.04 -6.32
C ALA A 51 -13.98 -13.74 -6.51
N HIS A 52 -13.05 -13.41 -5.61
CA HIS A 52 -12.13 -12.29 -5.79
C HIS A 52 -11.16 -12.53 -6.94
N VAL A 53 -10.64 -13.75 -7.08
CA VAL A 53 -9.79 -14.14 -8.23
C VAL A 53 -10.54 -13.93 -9.54
N GLN A 54 -11.77 -14.44 -9.64
CA GLN A 54 -12.62 -14.28 -10.82
C GLN A 54 -12.89 -12.78 -11.12
N HIS A 55 -13.15 -11.97 -10.11
CA HIS A 55 -13.35 -10.54 -10.27
C HIS A 55 -12.11 -9.84 -10.82
N VAL A 56 -10.91 -10.18 -10.32
CA VAL A 56 -9.64 -9.67 -10.83
C VAL A 56 -9.47 -10.01 -12.32
N VAL A 57 -9.68 -11.28 -12.68
CA VAL A 57 -9.57 -11.74 -14.08
C VAL A 57 -10.54 -10.96 -14.96
N SER A 58 -11.81 -10.83 -14.57
CA SER A 58 -12.83 -10.10 -15.32
C SER A 58 -12.44 -8.65 -15.59
N ARG A 59 -11.93 -7.94 -14.58
CA ARG A 59 -11.47 -6.56 -14.75
C ARG A 59 -10.28 -6.44 -15.69
N ILE A 60 -9.35 -7.39 -15.66
CA ILE A 60 -8.19 -7.39 -16.55
C ILE A 60 -8.63 -7.69 -17.99
N MET A 61 -9.54 -8.66 -18.20
CA MET A 61 -10.07 -9.03 -19.51
C MET A 61 -10.87 -7.90 -20.17
N ALA A 62 -11.49 -7.02 -19.39
CA ALA A 62 -12.22 -5.85 -19.90
C ALA A 62 -11.32 -4.77 -20.54
N THR A 63 -10.01 -4.79 -20.28
CA THR A 63 -9.08 -3.78 -20.82
C THR A 63 -8.22 -4.39 -21.93
N PRO A 64 -8.28 -3.90 -23.17
CA PRO A 64 -7.55 -4.45 -24.31
C PRO A 64 -6.04 -4.53 -24.08
N SER A 65 -5.42 -5.57 -24.64
CA SER A 65 -3.96 -5.78 -24.72
C SER A 65 -3.61 -6.38 -26.06
N LYS A 66 -2.44 -6.07 -26.59
CA LYS A 66 -1.99 -6.61 -27.89
C LYS A 66 -1.62 -8.08 -27.81
N LEU A 67 -0.99 -8.50 -26.72
CA LEU A 67 -0.41 -9.84 -26.55
C LEU A 67 -1.13 -10.60 -25.41
N LEU A 68 -1.32 -11.91 -25.60
CA LEU A 68 -1.87 -12.81 -24.57
C LEU A 68 -0.94 -12.91 -23.36
N GLU A 69 0.37 -12.86 -23.59
CA GLU A 69 1.40 -12.83 -22.55
C GLU A 69 1.26 -11.59 -21.65
N HIS A 70 0.92 -10.45 -22.24
CA HIS A 70 0.69 -9.22 -21.47
C HIS A 70 -0.58 -9.33 -20.62
N VAL A 71 -1.66 -9.93 -21.15
CA VAL A 71 -2.88 -10.22 -20.38
C VAL A 71 -2.56 -11.13 -19.19
N ALA A 72 -1.88 -12.26 -19.44
CA ALA A 72 -1.47 -13.21 -18.40
C ALA A 72 -0.59 -12.54 -17.33
N GLY A 73 0.37 -11.71 -17.74
CA GLY A 73 1.25 -10.97 -16.84
C GLY A 73 0.51 -9.92 -15.99
N ARG A 74 -0.53 -9.25 -16.53
CA ARG A 74 -1.39 -8.32 -15.78
C ARG A 74 -2.20 -9.08 -14.73
N ILE A 75 -2.74 -10.25 -15.10
CA ILE A 75 -3.48 -11.12 -14.16
C ILE A 75 -2.55 -11.55 -13.03
N ALA A 76 -1.35 -12.08 -13.32
CA ALA A 76 -0.38 -12.53 -12.32
C ALA A 76 -0.04 -11.41 -11.32
N ARG A 77 0.39 -10.25 -11.84
CA ARG A 77 0.75 -9.10 -10.99
C ARG A 77 -0.38 -8.69 -10.06
N ARG A 78 -1.62 -8.66 -10.58
CA ARG A 78 -2.76 -8.26 -9.76
C ARG A 78 -3.13 -9.30 -8.72
N LEU A 79 -3.02 -10.58 -9.02
CA LEU A 79 -3.27 -11.66 -8.06
C LEU A 79 -2.23 -11.65 -6.93
N PHE A 80 -0.93 -11.51 -7.24
CA PHE A 80 0.12 -11.42 -6.23
C PHE A 80 -0.02 -10.19 -5.31
N SER A 81 -0.49 -9.06 -5.84
CA SER A 81 -0.75 -7.86 -5.03
C SER A 81 -2.09 -7.92 -4.26
N MET A 82 -2.99 -8.84 -4.61
CA MET A 82 -4.27 -9.02 -3.94
C MET A 82 -4.15 -9.81 -2.63
N ASP A 83 -3.26 -10.81 -2.65
CA ASP A 83 -3.08 -11.70 -1.50
C ASP A 83 -1.63 -12.20 -1.48
N LEU A 84 -0.89 -11.81 -0.44
CA LEU A 84 0.52 -12.16 -0.28
C LEU A 84 0.77 -13.66 -0.01
N ARG A 85 -0.27 -14.41 0.33
CA ARG A 85 -0.22 -15.87 0.49
C ARG A 85 -0.08 -16.62 -0.84
N ILE A 86 -0.38 -15.97 -1.96
CA ILE A 86 -0.21 -16.55 -3.30
C ILE A 86 1.29 -16.61 -3.61
N ARG A 87 1.87 -17.81 -3.65
CA ARG A 87 3.29 -18.05 -3.94
C ARG A 87 3.57 -18.20 -5.42
N GLN A 88 2.70 -18.92 -6.11
CA GLN A 88 2.82 -19.20 -7.54
C GLN A 88 1.46 -19.09 -8.21
N ALA A 89 1.49 -18.70 -9.48
CA ALA A 89 0.32 -18.68 -10.35
C ALA A 89 0.65 -19.28 -11.70
N GLU A 90 -0.15 -20.23 -12.16
CA GLU A 90 -0.21 -20.66 -13.55
C GLU A 90 -1.48 -20.09 -14.18
N ILE A 91 -1.29 -19.33 -15.25
CA ILE A 91 -2.35 -18.61 -15.95
C ILE A 91 -2.33 -19.02 -17.40
N ASN A 92 -3.44 -19.57 -17.86
CA ASN A 92 -3.66 -19.95 -19.27
C ASN A 92 -4.67 -18.97 -19.86
N VAL A 93 -4.26 -18.23 -20.90
CA VAL A 93 -5.14 -17.35 -21.68
C VAL A 93 -5.24 -17.91 -23.07
N THR A 94 -6.42 -18.39 -23.45
CA THR A 94 -6.71 -19.02 -24.74
C THR A 94 -7.62 -18.10 -25.56
N LYS A 95 -7.19 -17.74 -26.75
CA LYS A 95 -8.01 -17.13 -27.79
C LYS A 95 -8.64 -18.25 -28.63
N CYS A 96 -9.98 -18.36 -28.62
CA CYS A 96 -10.68 -19.51 -29.19
C CYS A 96 -10.61 -19.55 -30.73
N CYS A 97 -10.65 -18.40 -31.39
CA CYS A 97 -10.62 -18.29 -32.85
C CYS A 97 -9.63 -17.17 -33.25
N PRO A 98 -8.32 -17.44 -33.26
CA PRO A 98 -7.35 -16.44 -33.73
C PRO A 98 -7.52 -16.19 -35.24
N PRO A 99 -7.31 -14.95 -35.72
CA PRO A 99 -7.48 -14.61 -37.14
C PRO A 99 -6.28 -15.09 -38.00
N ILE A 100 -6.03 -16.41 -38.01
CA ILE A 100 -4.98 -17.05 -38.79
C ILE A 100 -5.63 -17.70 -39.99
N ALA A 101 -5.29 -17.25 -41.20
CA ALA A 101 -5.84 -17.78 -42.44
C ALA A 101 -5.65 -19.30 -42.55
N GLY A 102 -6.75 -20.01 -42.78
CA GLY A 102 -6.74 -21.48 -42.92
C GLY A 102 -6.63 -22.26 -41.62
N SER A 103 -6.67 -21.61 -40.44
CA SER A 103 -6.64 -22.27 -39.15
C SER A 103 -8.01 -22.25 -38.48
N THR A 104 -8.42 -23.40 -37.90
CA THR A 104 -9.63 -23.55 -37.08
C THR A 104 -9.29 -23.80 -35.62
N GLY A 105 -8.03 -23.62 -35.24
CA GLY A 105 -7.52 -23.87 -33.88
C GLY A 105 -7.66 -22.73 -32.93
N SER A 106 -7.13 -22.89 -31.74
CA SER A 106 -7.00 -21.86 -30.72
C SER A 106 -5.54 -21.50 -30.46
N ALA A 107 -5.28 -20.30 -29.96
CA ALA A 107 -3.96 -19.89 -29.52
C ALA A 107 -3.97 -19.73 -27.99
N THR A 108 -3.03 -20.36 -27.30
CA THR A 108 -2.93 -20.33 -25.83
C THR A 108 -1.57 -19.82 -25.40
N CYS A 109 -1.56 -18.85 -24.49
CA CYS A 109 -0.40 -18.47 -23.71
C CYS A 109 -0.52 -19.10 -22.31
N THR A 110 0.52 -19.82 -21.89
CA THR A 110 0.67 -20.31 -20.51
C THR A 110 1.78 -19.53 -19.82
N LEU A 111 1.43 -18.77 -18.78
CA LEU A 111 2.39 -18.09 -17.94
C LEU A 111 2.47 -18.80 -16.59
N ARG A 112 3.68 -19.21 -16.19
CA ARG A 112 4.00 -19.64 -14.84
C ARG A 112 4.82 -18.56 -14.19
N ALA A 113 4.32 -18.01 -13.10
CA ALA A 113 4.95 -16.90 -12.39
C ALA A 113 5.04 -17.19 -10.91
N HIS A 114 6.13 -16.75 -10.29
CA HIS A 114 6.32 -16.73 -8.85
C HIS A 114 5.98 -15.34 -8.33
N SER A 115 5.39 -15.29 -7.13
CA SER A 115 5.15 -14.03 -6.46
C SER A 115 6.49 -13.36 -6.16
N PRO A 116 6.69 -12.10 -6.54
CA PRO A 116 7.89 -11.36 -6.17
C PRO A 116 8.00 -11.16 -4.67
N PHE A 117 6.91 -11.39 -3.93
CA PHE A 117 6.82 -11.20 -2.49
C PHE A 117 7.04 -12.50 -1.70
N ALA A 118 6.86 -13.67 -2.33
CA ALA A 118 6.70 -14.95 -1.60
C ALA A 118 7.97 -15.53 -0.98
N GLU A 119 9.16 -15.20 -1.50
CA GLU A 119 10.41 -15.84 -1.04
C GLU A 119 11.38 -14.88 -0.33
N HIS A 120 11.21 -13.56 -0.46
CA HIS A 120 12.21 -12.59 -0.02
C HIS A 120 11.67 -11.43 0.80
N LEU A 121 10.35 -11.18 0.82
CA LEU A 121 9.79 -10.08 1.60
C LEU A 121 9.72 -10.49 3.07
N ARG A 122 10.63 -9.97 3.90
CA ARG A 122 10.68 -10.20 5.34
C ARG A 122 10.25 -9.00 6.16
N LEU A 123 10.39 -7.83 5.59
CA LEU A 123 10.15 -6.56 6.26
C LEU A 123 9.52 -5.56 5.30
N VAL A 124 8.49 -4.87 5.76
CA VAL A 124 7.91 -3.69 5.12
C VAL A 124 8.16 -2.50 6.03
N ILE A 125 8.82 -1.48 5.50
CA ILE A 125 9.07 -0.22 6.21
C ILE A 125 8.12 0.83 5.65
N LEU A 126 7.33 1.44 6.52
CA LEU A 126 6.28 2.39 6.20
C LEU A 126 6.60 3.76 6.82
N ASP A 127 6.29 4.83 6.10
CA ASP A 127 6.21 6.14 6.71
C ASP A 127 4.87 6.29 7.46
N PHE A 128 4.77 7.24 8.39
CA PHE A 128 3.58 7.41 9.21
C PHE A 128 2.66 8.52 8.68
N ASP A 129 3.19 9.76 8.60
CA ASP A 129 2.39 10.94 8.27
C ASP A 129 2.07 11.00 6.77
N GLY A 130 0.79 10.91 6.40
CA GLY A 130 0.37 10.88 4.99
C GLY A 130 0.49 9.52 4.32
N THR A 131 0.96 8.49 5.03
CA THR A 131 1.09 7.10 4.54
C THR A 131 0.18 6.15 5.33
N LEU A 132 0.42 5.96 6.61
CA LEU A 132 -0.45 5.17 7.50
C LEU A 132 -1.63 5.99 8.02
N ALA A 133 -1.38 7.24 8.40
CA ALA A 133 -2.37 8.10 9.01
C ALA A 133 -2.49 9.46 8.31
N ASN A 134 -3.73 9.92 8.21
CA ASN A 134 -4.03 11.29 7.83
C ASN A 134 -3.87 12.18 9.07
N THR A 135 -2.72 12.79 9.20
CA THR A 135 -2.34 13.67 10.31
C THR A 135 -2.42 15.15 9.95
N THR A 136 -2.72 15.48 8.71
CA THR A 136 -2.65 16.85 8.16
C THR A 136 -3.43 17.85 9.00
N THR A 137 -4.71 17.56 9.33
CA THR A 137 -5.55 18.46 10.11
C THR A 137 -4.99 18.66 11.53
N GLY A 138 -4.54 17.57 12.17
CA GLY A 138 -3.92 17.64 13.50
C GLY A 138 -2.65 18.48 13.52
N ILE A 139 -1.79 18.32 12.51
CA ILE A 139 -0.56 19.10 12.36
C ILE A 139 -0.88 20.58 12.15
N ILE A 140 -1.80 20.92 11.25
CA ILE A 140 -2.18 22.31 10.96
C ILE A 140 -2.74 22.98 12.23
N THR A 141 -3.71 22.35 12.87
CA THR A 141 -4.35 22.90 14.08
C THR A 141 -3.33 23.12 15.19
N THR A 142 -2.46 22.15 15.43
CA THR A 142 -1.43 22.24 16.48
C THR A 142 -0.38 23.30 16.14
N MET A 143 0.06 23.39 14.88
CA MET A 143 1.02 24.39 14.45
C MET A 143 0.46 25.80 14.67
N GLN A 144 -0.77 26.06 14.24
CA GLN A 144 -1.43 27.36 14.46
C GLN A 144 -1.61 27.68 15.93
N ALA A 145 -2.01 26.70 16.75
CA ALA A 145 -2.11 26.86 18.20
C ALA A 145 -0.74 27.19 18.84
N THR A 146 0.34 26.57 18.35
CA THR A 146 1.71 26.86 18.80
C THR A 146 2.12 28.29 18.48
N PHE A 147 1.86 28.76 17.26
CA PHE A 147 2.17 30.15 16.89
C PHE A 147 1.37 31.15 17.71
N ASN A 148 0.08 30.87 17.94
CA ASN A 148 -0.77 31.70 18.79
C ASN A 148 -0.24 31.77 20.22
N ALA A 149 0.15 30.65 20.83
CA ALA A 149 0.72 30.60 22.19
C ALA A 149 2.02 31.43 22.32
N HIS A 150 2.77 31.59 21.26
CA HIS A 150 3.98 32.38 21.17
C HIS A 150 3.75 33.82 20.66
N GLN A 151 2.47 34.24 20.49
CA GLN A 151 2.07 35.54 19.99
C GLN A 151 2.70 35.90 18.63
N MET A 152 2.82 34.91 17.76
CA MET A 152 3.35 35.05 16.42
C MET A 152 2.25 35.04 15.36
N PRO A 153 2.46 35.67 14.19
CA PRO A 153 1.50 35.59 13.07
C PRO A 153 1.21 34.15 12.70
N LEU A 154 -0.08 33.79 12.54
CA LEU A 154 -0.49 32.46 12.19
C LEU A 154 -0.03 32.09 10.77
N PRO A 155 0.65 30.96 10.57
CA PRO A 155 1.00 30.49 9.24
C PRO A 155 -0.23 29.95 8.50
N GLU A 156 -0.28 30.17 7.20
CA GLU A 156 -1.32 29.63 6.32
C GLU A 156 -1.26 28.09 6.30
N ALA A 157 -2.43 27.45 6.21
CA ALA A 157 -2.55 25.99 6.21
C ALA A 157 -1.71 25.33 5.08
N GLU A 158 -1.67 25.97 3.90
CA GLU A 158 -0.89 25.50 2.78
C GLU A 158 0.62 25.57 3.05
N ALA A 159 1.10 26.63 3.72
CA ALA A 159 2.50 26.75 4.09
C ALA A 159 2.90 25.66 5.09
N ILE A 160 2.03 25.35 6.07
CA ILE A 160 2.24 24.25 7.04
C ILE A 160 2.30 22.92 6.28
N THR A 161 1.34 22.64 5.40
CA THR A 161 1.25 21.40 4.65
C THR A 161 2.51 21.11 3.84
N ARG A 162 3.15 22.13 3.27
CA ARG A 162 4.42 21.99 2.54
C ARG A 162 5.61 21.58 3.41
N THR A 163 5.49 21.69 4.74
CA THR A 163 6.54 21.26 5.68
C THR A 163 6.32 19.88 6.25
N ILE A 164 5.19 19.23 5.95
CA ILE A 164 4.92 17.86 6.42
C ILE A 164 5.96 16.90 5.80
N GLY A 165 6.55 16.07 6.66
CA GLY A 165 7.65 15.18 6.28
C GLY A 165 9.04 15.70 6.67
N LEU A 166 9.19 17.01 6.93
CA LEU A 166 10.42 17.56 7.52
C LEU A 166 10.44 17.31 9.04
N PRO A 167 11.64 17.27 9.66
CA PRO A 167 11.78 17.33 11.10
C PRO A 167 11.05 18.54 11.70
N LEU A 168 10.37 18.35 12.82
CA LEU A 168 9.53 19.39 13.45
C LEU A 168 10.30 20.71 13.68
N SER A 169 11.54 20.61 14.14
CA SER A 169 12.39 21.79 14.38
C SER A 169 12.65 22.58 13.08
N GLN A 170 12.87 21.89 11.97
CA GLN A 170 13.07 22.53 10.66
C GLN A 170 11.77 23.19 10.17
N SER A 171 10.62 22.50 10.32
CA SER A 171 9.32 23.05 9.95
C SER A 171 9.02 24.34 10.72
N ILE A 172 9.23 24.34 12.02
CA ILE A 172 8.99 25.53 12.88
C ILE A 172 9.97 26.63 12.52
N ALA A 173 11.28 26.35 12.41
CA ALA A 173 12.27 27.36 12.05
C ALA A 173 11.95 28.04 10.72
N LEU A 174 11.49 27.26 9.73
CA LEU A 174 11.14 27.75 8.39
C LEU A 174 9.90 28.65 8.41
N LEU A 175 8.86 28.23 9.14
CA LEU A 175 7.60 28.96 9.22
C LEU A 175 7.72 30.21 10.10
N ALA A 176 8.43 30.12 11.23
CA ALA A 176 8.57 31.20 12.20
C ALA A 176 9.72 32.16 11.88
N LYS A 177 10.64 31.75 10.97
CA LYS A 177 11.92 32.47 10.71
C LYS A 177 12.64 32.78 12.01
N SER A 178 12.65 31.84 12.94
CA SER A 178 13.14 31.99 14.31
C SER A 178 14.55 31.43 14.46
N ASP A 179 15.28 31.92 15.48
CA ASP A 179 16.56 31.36 15.89
C ASP A 179 16.42 30.01 16.59
N ALA A 180 17.53 29.38 16.91
CA ALA A 180 17.55 28.04 17.50
C ALA A 180 16.87 28.00 18.88
N ILE A 181 17.01 29.06 19.70
CA ILE A 181 16.44 29.12 21.06
C ILE A 181 14.91 29.20 21.00
N LYS A 182 14.40 30.13 20.20
CA LYS A 182 12.97 30.31 20.00
C LYS A 182 12.34 29.06 19.37
N THR A 183 13.01 28.47 18.37
CA THR A 183 12.58 27.22 17.72
C THR A 183 12.45 26.09 18.74
N ALA A 184 13.42 25.90 19.63
CA ALA A 184 13.37 24.86 20.67
C ALA A 184 12.18 25.05 21.64
N GLN A 185 11.90 26.30 22.02
CA GLN A 185 10.73 26.62 22.85
C GLN A 185 9.42 26.29 22.13
N MET A 186 9.31 26.64 20.85
CA MET A 186 8.10 26.35 20.05
C MET A 186 7.93 24.85 19.81
N VAL A 187 9.01 24.09 19.62
CA VAL A 187 8.99 22.62 19.51
C VAL A 187 8.41 21.99 20.78
N ALA A 188 8.84 22.46 21.96
CA ALA A 188 8.31 21.97 23.24
C ALA A 188 6.81 22.25 23.37
N THR A 189 6.39 23.47 23.06
CA THR A 189 4.96 23.87 23.06
C THR A 189 4.15 23.05 22.06
N TYR A 190 4.66 22.82 20.85
CA TYR A 190 3.99 22.01 19.83
C TYR A 190 3.78 20.58 20.31
N ARG A 191 4.79 19.94 20.90
CA ARG A 191 4.69 18.56 21.41
C ARG A 191 3.60 18.43 22.46
N GLN A 192 3.54 19.36 23.41
CA GLN A 192 2.48 19.38 24.42
C GLN A 192 1.09 19.56 23.78
N LEU A 193 0.92 20.56 22.93
CA LEU A 193 -0.37 20.84 22.29
C LEU A 193 -0.81 19.73 21.32
N PHE A 194 0.15 19.02 20.71
CA PHE A 194 -0.21 17.92 19.81
C PHE A 194 -0.90 16.77 20.54
N GLU A 195 -0.46 16.42 21.75
CA GLU A 195 -1.12 15.40 22.58
C GLU A 195 -2.54 15.84 23.00
N GLU A 196 -2.75 17.13 23.25
CA GLU A 196 -4.04 17.65 23.71
C GLU A 196 -5.07 17.85 22.58
N VAL A 197 -4.63 18.32 21.43
CA VAL A 197 -5.49 18.78 20.33
C VAL A 197 -5.25 18.02 19.03
N GLY A 198 -3.99 17.78 18.70
CA GLY A 198 -3.61 17.22 17.40
C GLY A 198 -4.06 15.79 17.22
N THR A 199 -3.92 14.96 18.24
CA THR A 199 -4.26 13.51 18.20
C THR A 199 -5.73 13.27 17.90
N LYS A 200 -6.63 14.16 18.31
CA LYS A 200 -8.09 14.03 18.10
C LYS A 200 -8.50 14.03 16.64
N ASN A 201 -7.66 14.58 15.77
CA ASN A 201 -7.93 14.74 14.35
C ASN A 201 -7.09 13.81 13.47
N VAL A 202 -6.47 12.78 14.07
CA VAL A 202 -5.68 11.77 13.33
C VAL A 202 -6.56 10.58 13.06
N THR A 203 -6.58 10.14 11.79
CA THR A 203 -7.32 8.95 11.35
C THR A 203 -6.44 8.10 10.44
N LEU A 204 -6.62 6.79 10.44
CA LEU A 204 -5.97 5.91 9.47
C LEU A 204 -6.55 6.13 8.07
N PHE A 205 -5.72 5.95 7.06
CA PHE A 205 -6.24 5.80 5.69
C PHE A 205 -7.02 4.50 5.55
N PRO A 206 -8.01 4.45 4.63
CA PRO A 206 -8.79 3.25 4.37
C PRO A 206 -7.90 2.06 3.98
N GLY A 207 -8.16 0.88 4.55
CA GLY A 207 -7.45 -0.36 4.25
C GLY A 207 -6.15 -0.57 5.03
N ILE A 208 -5.71 0.36 5.87
CA ILE A 208 -4.44 0.24 6.62
C ILE A 208 -4.50 -0.90 7.63
N LYS A 209 -5.56 -1.02 8.42
CA LYS A 209 -5.69 -2.09 9.42
C LYS A 209 -5.68 -3.47 8.77
N GLU A 210 -6.44 -3.62 7.71
CA GLU A 210 -6.53 -4.85 6.92
C GLU A 210 -5.17 -5.22 6.29
N THR A 211 -4.44 -4.23 5.78
CA THR A 211 -3.10 -4.43 5.21
C THR A 211 -2.11 -4.88 6.27
N LEU A 212 -2.05 -4.20 7.42
CA LEU A 212 -1.13 -4.54 8.51
C LEU A 212 -1.43 -5.94 9.09
N ALA A 213 -2.71 -6.27 9.26
CA ALA A 213 -3.13 -7.61 9.70
C ALA A 213 -2.66 -8.69 8.70
N THR A 214 -2.88 -8.46 7.38
CA THR A 214 -2.44 -9.39 6.33
C THR A 214 -0.93 -9.57 6.30
N LEU A 215 -0.15 -8.51 6.49
CA LEU A 215 1.32 -8.59 6.58
C LEU A 215 1.73 -9.47 7.77
N LYS A 216 1.14 -9.25 8.94
CA LYS A 216 1.42 -10.03 10.15
C LYS A 216 1.06 -11.51 10.00
N GLU A 217 -0.12 -11.81 9.46
CA GLU A 217 -0.57 -13.18 9.17
C GLU A 217 0.33 -13.88 8.15
N SER A 218 0.92 -13.12 7.23
CA SER A 218 1.88 -13.62 6.25
C SER A 218 3.30 -13.81 6.82
N GLY A 219 3.52 -13.51 8.11
CA GLY A 219 4.83 -13.60 8.75
C GLY A 219 5.82 -12.51 8.31
N ILE A 220 5.31 -11.40 7.78
CA ILE A 220 6.10 -10.27 7.32
C ILE A 220 6.18 -9.25 8.45
N MET A 221 7.39 -8.90 8.87
CA MET A 221 7.61 -7.86 9.86
C MET A 221 7.23 -6.48 9.30
N THR A 222 6.74 -5.61 10.17
CA THR A 222 6.34 -4.25 9.80
C THR A 222 7.09 -3.25 10.67
N ALA A 223 7.78 -2.32 10.03
CA ALA A 223 8.46 -1.22 10.69
C ALA A 223 7.87 0.14 10.27
N ILE A 224 7.93 1.10 11.15
CA ILE A 224 7.65 2.51 10.86
C ILE A 224 8.99 3.26 10.86
N ALA A 225 9.27 4.00 9.78
CA ALA A 225 10.36 4.96 9.72
C ALA A 225 9.78 6.36 9.51
N THR A 226 9.90 7.26 10.50
CA THR A 226 9.20 8.54 10.50
C THR A 226 10.07 9.72 10.92
N SER A 227 9.73 10.93 10.47
CA SER A 227 10.30 12.19 10.97
C SER A 227 9.62 12.70 12.24
N ARG A 228 8.71 11.91 12.82
CA ARG A 228 8.04 12.18 14.09
C ARG A 228 8.88 11.66 15.26
N GLY A 229 8.76 12.29 16.43
CA GLY A 229 9.40 11.79 17.66
C GLY A 229 8.80 10.45 18.12
N HIS A 230 9.62 9.59 18.71
CA HIS A 230 9.29 8.20 19.06
C HIS A 230 8.04 8.09 19.93
N GLN A 231 7.99 8.82 21.03
CA GLN A 231 6.86 8.80 21.97
C GLN A 231 5.53 9.19 21.28
N SER A 232 5.58 10.15 20.34
CA SER A 232 4.38 10.61 19.64
C SER A 232 3.83 9.56 18.67
N VAL A 233 4.72 8.89 17.90
CA VAL A 233 4.25 7.85 16.97
C VAL A 233 3.78 6.61 17.70
N GLU A 234 4.43 6.23 18.80
CA GLU A 234 4.00 5.11 19.65
C GLU A 234 2.60 5.35 20.24
N SER A 235 2.37 6.53 20.83
CA SER A 235 1.05 6.93 21.34
C SER A 235 -0.02 6.88 20.25
N LEU A 236 0.28 7.39 19.05
CA LEU A 236 -0.66 7.35 17.93
C LEU A 236 -0.94 5.91 17.46
N CYS A 237 0.05 5.03 17.38
CA CYS A 237 -0.15 3.63 17.05
C CYS A 237 -1.09 2.92 18.04
N GLN A 238 -0.95 3.21 19.33
CA GLN A 238 -1.83 2.70 20.39
C GLN A 238 -3.26 3.25 20.22
N ASN A 239 -3.41 4.57 20.10
CA ASN A 239 -4.71 5.23 19.98
C ASN A 239 -5.47 4.82 18.70
N LEU A 240 -4.77 4.60 17.61
CA LEU A 240 -5.34 4.14 16.33
C LEU A 240 -5.57 2.62 16.29
N GLY A 241 -5.09 1.90 17.30
CA GLY A 241 -5.26 0.44 17.43
C GLY A 241 -4.47 -0.35 16.38
N ILE A 242 -3.29 0.13 15.99
CA ILE A 242 -2.38 -0.56 15.05
C ILE A 242 -1.10 -1.06 15.72
N ALA A 243 -0.83 -0.70 16.96
CA ALA A 243 0.37 -1.09 17.69
C ALA A 243 0.65 -2.62 17.68
N PRO A 244 -0.34 -3.55 17.76
CA PRO A 244 -0.08 -4.99 17.71
C PRO A 244 0.52 -5.50 16.40
N TRP A 245 0.41 -4.74 15.33
CA TRP A 245 0.92 -5.10 14.00
C TRP A 245 2.25 -4.44 13.64
N ILE A 246 2.77 -3.55 14.50
CA ILE A 246 4.05 -2.87 14.28
C ILE A 246 5.14 -3.56 15.10
N ASP A 247 6.15 -4.09 14.44
CA ASP A 247 7.27 -4.80 15.08
C ASP A 247 8.39 -3.84 15.50
N PHE A 248 8.62 -2.76 14.73
CA PHE A 248 9.67 -1.77 14.99
C PHE A 248 9.21 -0.35 14.67
N ILE A 249 9.73 0.61 15.43
CA ILE A 249 9.59 2.04 15.17
C ILE A 249 10.98 2.64 15.15
N VAL A 250 11.31 3.35 14.07
CA VAL A 250 12.51 4.19 13.95
C VAL A 250 12.04 5.62 13.71
N ALA A 251 12.20 6.44 14.72
CA ALA A 251 11.71 7.81 14.79
C ALA A 251 12.85 8.83 14.59
N GLU A 252 12.51 10.13 14.56
CA GLU A 252 13.48 11.21 14.40
C GLU A 252 14.58 11.22 15.49
N ASP A 253 14.20 10.83 16.70
CA ASP A 253 15.07 10.82 17.89
C ASP A 253 15.88 9.53 18.05
N ASP A 254 15.65 8.52 17.20
CA ASP A 254 16.39 7.26 17.20
C ASP A 254 17.61 7.29 16.26
N VAL A 255 17.77 8.33 15.42
CA VAL A 255 18.79 8.42 14.38
C VAL A 255 19.65 9.69 14.54
N HIS A 256 20.91 9.61 14.10
CA HIS A 256 21.80 10.76 14.04
C HIS A 256 21.51 11.62 12.80
N GLU A 257 21.35 10.98 11.65
CA GLU A 257 21.03 11.63 10.39
C GLU A 257 19.54 11.47 10.06
N LYS A 258 18.80 12.57 10.17
CA LYS A 258 17.35 12.58 9.96
C LYS A 258 16.99 12.46 8.49
N LYS A 259 15.76 12.00 8.20
CA LYS A 259 15.24 12.02 6.83
C LYS A 259 15.47 13.41 6.17
N PRO A 260 15.91 13.45 4.92
CA PRO A 260 15.91 12.36 3.90
C PRO A 260 17.17 11.46 3.91
N ALA A 261 18.05 11.54 4.91
CA ALA A 261 19.14 10.58 5.04
C ALA A 261 18.58 9.13 5.23
N PRO A 262 19.27 8.10 4.71
CA PRO A 262 18.75 6.74 4.71
C PRO A 262 18.90 6.00 6.05
N GLU A 263 19.49 6.60 7.09
CA GLU A 263 19.81 5.95 8.36
C GLU A 263 18.60 5.27 9.01
N ALA A 264 17.42 5.88 8.91
CA ALA A 264 16.18 5.30 9.46
C ALA A 264 15.71 4.02 8.74
N ILE A 265 16.35 3.63 7.63
CA ILE A 265 15.97 2.48 6.81
C ILE A 265 17.09 1.43 6.79
N LEU A 266 18.32 1.82 7.11
CA LEU A 266 19.50 0.95 7.15
C LEU A 266 19.65 0.25 8.50
#